data_8f776a27957ba3614626e2d886b1e2cb
#
_entry.id   8f776a27957ba3614626e2d886b1e2cb
#
_cell.length_a   1.000
_cell.length_b   1.000
_cell.length_c   1.000
_cell.angle_alpha   90.00
_cell.angle_beta   90.00
_cell.angle_gamma   90.00
#
_symmetry.space_group_name_H-M   'P 1'
#
loop_
_entity.id
_entity.type
_entity.pdbx_description
1 polymer ?
#
loop_
_entity_poly.entity_id
_entity_poly.type
_entity_poly.pdbx_seq_one_letter_code
_entity_poly.pdbx_strand_id
1 'polypeptide(L)'
;MRARSGSVLVTSLLLAVPVLGACSGGGEDEAREAAQAFLDDWAGGETDAAAAATTDPDTATALLQQTATDLPDAQLSTELGEVTVEDGGASVGWTATWDLAAAPDWSYDATLRLEEDGDGWAVVAEPSLVHPELGEGQHLELERSLPERAPITGADGAPLFTPTEVVNVGVDPAQVTDLPALASALAAATGTDAAEITADVQAAPAGQFVPVITLRRPDFEAIRAQVFDLPGAVFPTSTRLLAPSPRFAEALLGRVGDATAEIIEETAEDGAPRYAAGDQVGLSGLQRALQEQLTGTPGFTVRVTALDESIGDEGREIAGVDPVPGEPAQTPLVPAIQTAADAAVAAETRPTHLVVVRPGTGEILAVSSNEIADAGNALSGQFPPGSSMKAITATALLGAGAVTPTTPVPCPGTTVVEGREFENQDQFDLGTVPFTEAFAESCNTTFIQAAMELPDGALAEAARSYGVGSDWQLPVDVFGGSVPSDSTGTTKAANAIGQGQVLMSPAQMALVVAGIASGTPAAPVEVSGSTAAGEAPAGPGQAVLDALRPMMRQVVLTGTAAALADRGEVFGKTGTAEYGSNTPPDSHGWFAGYRTGGATGDIAFAVLVEGGQSSSAAVAVADAFLGAVG
;
A
#
# COMPACT_ATOMS: atom_id res chain seq x y z
N MET A 1 -11.59 35.37 22.60
CA MET A 1 -11.37 35.91 23.96
C MET A 1 -9.93 35.60 24.37
N ARG A 2 -9.10 36.61 24.51
CA ARG A 2 -7.66 36.49 24.86
C ARG A 2 -7.53 36.45 26.38
N ALA A 3 -6.86 35.44 26.93
CA ALA A 3 -6.39 35.43 28.30
C ALA A 3 -4.87 35.65 28.31
N ARG A 4 -4.44 36.70 28.94
CA ARG A 4 -3.04 37.07 29.20
C ARG A 4 -2.64 36.41 30.52
N SER A 5 -1.52 35.68 30.54
CA SER A 5 -0.85 35.23 31.75
C SER A 5 0.29 36.21 32.07
N GLY A 6 0.25 36.78 33.25
CA GLY A 6 1.26 37.69 33.77
C GLY A 6 2.40 36.93 34.43
N SER A 7 3.64 37.35 34.14
CA SER A 7 4.85 36.89 34.80
C SER A 7 5.07 37.69 36.09
N VAL A 8 5.20 36.96 37.21
CA VAL A 8 5.65 37.53 38.49
C VAL A 8 7.17 37.40 38.59
N LEU A 9 7.84 38.55 38.61
CA LEU A 9 9.27 38.64 38.90
C LEU A 9 9.44 38.52 40.43
N VAL A 10 10.14 37.48 40.90
CA VAL A 10 10.61 37.38 42.27
C VAL A 10 12.09 37.74 42.28
N THR A 11 12.39 38.90 42.86
CA THR A 11 13.76 39.38 43.08
C THR A 11 14.29 38.76 44.36
N SER A 12 15.18 37.78 44.28
CA SER A 12 15.89 37.22 45.44
C SER A 12 17.24 37.91 45.61
N LEU A 13 17.42 38.51 46.77
CA LEU A 13 18.60 39.19 47.23
C LEU A 13 19.67 38.17 47.63
N LEU A 14 20.78 38.08 46.90
CA LEU A 14 21.93 37.22 47.22
C LEU A 14 22.82 37.92 48.29
N LEU A 15 22.85 37.31 49.46
CA LEU A 15 23.91 37.56 50.46
C LEU A 15 25.15 36.75 50.03
N ALA A 16 26.19 37.46 49.65
CA ALA A 16 27.52 36.85 49.41
C ALA A 16 28.20 36.55 50.74
N VAL A 17 28.41 35.24 50.99
CA VAL A 17 29.34 34.73 52.02
C VAL A 17 30.58 34.28 51.27
N PRO A 18 31.79 34.76 51.55
CA PRO A 18 32.99 34.21 50.95
C PRO A 18 33.32 32.90 51.66
N VAL A 19 33.13 31.76 50.99
CA VAL A 19 33.71 30.51 51.37
C VAL A 19 35.09 30.43 50.71
N LEU A 20 36.12 30.56 51.53
CA LEU A 20 37.46 30.13 51.20
C LEU A 20 37.44 28.58 51.17
N GLY A 21 37.18 28.00 50.02
CA GLY A 21 37.32 26.59 49.72
C GLY A 21 38.55 26.36 48.84
N ALA A 22 39.37 25.46 49.24
CA ALA A 22 40.67 25.09 48.72
C ALA A 22 40.67 24.75 47.22
N CYS A 23 41.79 25.05 46.56
CA CYS A 23 42.12 24.61 45.20
C CYS A 23 42.16 23.05 45.13
N SER A 24 41.08 22.44 44.69
CA SER A 24 41.06 21.06 44.23
C SER A 24 40.12 20.85 43.02
N GLY A 25 39.56 21.94 42.45
CA GLY A 25 38.64 21.87 41.33
C GLY A 25 39.27 21.92 39.92
N GLY A 26 40.57 22.22 39.80
CA GLY A 26 41.19 22.38 38.47
C GLY A 26 41.32 21.05 37.71
N GLY A 27 41.67 19.97 38.39
CA GLY A 27 41.88 18.67 37.74
C GLY A 27 40.59 17.93 37.33
N GLU A 28 39.52 18.10 38.11
CA GLU A 28 38.20 17.52 37.76
C GLU A 28 37.59 18.20 36.53
N ASP A 29 37.69 19.55 36.42
CA ASP A 29 37.16 20.28 35.27
C ASP A 29 37.98 20.00 34.00
N GLU A 30 39.33 19.87 34.11
CA GLU A 30 40.21 19.51 32.99
C GLU A 30 40.01 18.06 32.51
N ALA A 31 39.85 17.11 33.42
CA ALA A 31 39.54 15.71 33.08
C ALA A 31 38.16 15.58 32.42
N ARG A 32 37.15 16.32 32.89
CA ARG A 32 35.84 16.39 32.31
C ARG A 32 35.88 16.94 30.87
N GLU A 33 36.64 18.02 30.64
CA GLU A 33 36.78 18.64 29.33
C GLU A 33 37.47 17.68 28.34
N ALA A 34 38.51 16.96 28.75
CA ALA A 34 39.18 15.96 27.93
C ALA A 34 38.27 14.77 27.58
N ALA A 35 37.53 14.23 28.56
CA ALA A 35 36.55 13.18 28.31
C ALA A 35 35.41 13.60 27.37
N GLN A 36 34.89 14.83 27.56
CA GLN A 36 33.87 15.37 26.70
C GLN A 36 34.36 15.52 25.26
N ALA A 37 35.55 16.06 25.04
CA ALA A 37 36.12 16.23 23.71
C ALA A 37 36.29 14.89 22.99
N PHE A 38 36.82 13.88 23.70
CA PHE A 38 36.93 12.51 23.16
C PHE A 38 35.57 11.93 22.74
N LEU A 39 34.55 12.06 23.61
CA LEU A 39 33.22 11.50 23.35
C LEU A 39 32.49 12.28 22.23
N ASP A 40 32.66 13.60 22.17
CA ASP A 40 32.07 14.43 21.10
C ASP A 40 32.67 14.07 19.74
N ASP A 41 34.02 13.90 19.67
CA ASP A 41 34.69 13.51 18.43
C ASP A 41 34.27 12.09 18.00
N TRP A 42 34.18 11.14 18.96
CA TRP A 42 33.73 9.78 18.65
C TRP A 42 32.27 9.74 18.19
N ALA A 43 31.36 10.38 18.92
CA ALA A 43 29.94 10.48 18.53
C ALA A 43 29.75 11.25 17.21
N GLY A 44 30.62 12.21 16.92
CA GLY A 44 30.65 12.95 15.65
C GLY A 44 31.21 12.16 14.47
N GLY A 45 31.76 10.94 14.71
CA GLY A 45 32.40 10.12 13.66
C GLY A 45 33.83 10.53 13.33
N GLU A 46 34.41 11.47 14.08
CA GLU A 46 35.79 11.98 13.91
C GLU A 46 36.79 11.02 14.58
N THR A 47 36.80 9.75 14.14
CA THR A 47 37.58 8.65 14.77
C THR A 47 39.06 8.97 14.98
N ASP A 48 39.68 9.66 13.99
CA ASP A 48 41.09 10.02 14.09
C ASP A 48 41.35 11.08 15.19
N ALA A 49 40.39 12.03 15.36
CA ALA A 49 40.48 13.05 16.41
C ALA A 49 40.26 12.44 17.79
N ALA A 50 39.24 11.60 17.95
CA ALA A 50 38.99 10.84 19.17
C ALA A 50 40.22 9.99 19.57
N ALA A 51 40.79 9.22 18.64
CA ALA A 51 41.95 8.40 18.88
C ALA A 51 43.19 9.22 19.30
N ALA A 52 43.39 10.40 18.71
CA ALA A 52 44.51 11.30 19.05
C ALA A 52 44.43 11.84 20.49
N ALA A 53 43.27 11.83 21.13
CA ALA A 53 43.05 12.23 22.52
C ALA A 53 43.32 11.09 23.54
N THR A 54 43.85 9.96 23.09
CA THR A 54 44.11 8.78 23.93
C THR A 54 45.58 8.56 24.22
N THR A 55 45.88 7.69 25.21
CA THR A 55 47.24 7.30 25.57
C THR A 55 47.93 6.46 24.51
N ASP A 56 47.19 5.78 23.63
CA ASP A 56 47.68 4.98 22.50
C ASP A 56 46.73 5.14 21.31
N PRO A 57 47.00 6.13 20.41
CA PRO A 57 46.16 6.41 19.26
C PRO A 57 45.98 5.24 18.30
N ASP A 58 46.99 4.38 18.12
CA ASP A 58 46.91 3.24 17.22
C ASP A 58 45.92 2.18 17.74
N THR A 59 46.00 1.87 19.03
CA THR A 59 45.07 0.96 19.72
C THR A 59 43.65 1.53 19.72
N ALA A 60 43.47 2.82 20.03
CA ALA A 60 42.17 3.48 20.02
C ALA A 60 41.55 3.47 18.63
N THR A 61 42.32 3.81 17.58
CA THR A 61 41.83 3.76 16.18
C THR A 61 41.33 2.35 15.83
N ALA A 62 42.05 1.30 16.18
CA ALA A 62 41.64 -0.08 15.92
C ALA A 62 40.33 -0.43 16.65
N LEU A 63 40.16 -0.05 17.90
CA LEU A 63 38.94 -0.29 18.69
C LEU A 63 37.74 0.45 18.11
N LEU A 64 37.88 1.74 17.81
CA LEU A 64 36.78 2.56 17.29
C LEU A 64 36.36 2.12 15.88
N GLN A 65 37.31 1.77 15.01
CA GLN A 65 37.01 1.24 13.67
C GLN A 65 36.36 -0.16 13.75
N GLN A 66 36.80 -1.02 14.68
CA GLN A 66 36.17 -2.32 14.91
C GLN A 66 34.72 -2.12 15.38
N THR A 67 34.47 -1.21 16.33
CA THR A 67 33.14 -0.88 16.84
C THR A 67 32.24 -0.38 15.71
N ALA A 68 32.73 0.48 14.82
CA ALA A 68 31.96 0.93 13.65
C ALA A 68 31.65 -0.21 12.66
N THR A 69 32.49 -1.24 12.60
CA THR A 69 32.24 -2.45 11.80
C THR A 69 31.20 -3.36 12.47
N ASP A 70 31.28 -3.49 13.78
CA ASP A 70 30.41 -4.33 14.60
C ASP A 70 28.99 -3.78 14.73
N LEU A 71 28.84 -2.46 14.70
CA LEU A 71 27.59 -1.73 14.80
C LEU A 71 27.37 -0.89 13.53
N PRO A 72 27.10 -1.54 12.39
CA PRO A 72 26.98 -0.84 11.10
C PRO A 72 25.77 0.11 11.12
N ASP A 73 25.95 1.31 10.56
CA ASP A 73 24.94 2.38 10.48
C ASP A 73 24.41 2.89 11.83
N ALA A 74 24.95 2.43 12.96
CA ALA A 74 24.56 2.89 14.28
C ALA A 74 25.10 4.30 14.57
N GLN A 75 24.33 5.09 15.31
CA GLN A 75 24.72 6.43 15.76
C GLN A 75 24.89 6.45 17.28
N LEU A 76 26.03 6.98 17.74
CA LEU A 76 26.33 7.12 19.17
C LEU A 76 25.89 8.50 19.67
N SER A 77 25.17 8.53 20.77
CA SER A 77 24.99 9.71 21.61
C SER A 77 25.53 9.43 23.02
N THR A 78 26.08 10.46 23.66
CA THR A 78 26.78 10.32 24.92
C THR A 78 26.31 11.34 25.94
N GLU A 79 26.26 10.92 27.22
CA GLU A 79 25.99 11.80 28.35
C GLU A 79 27.07 11.59 29.44
N LEU A 80 27.75 12.68 29.82
CA LEU A 80 28.78 12.62 30.88
C LEU A 80 28.15 12.55 32.27
N GLY A 81 28.70 11.69 33.09
CA GLY A 81 28.35 11.51 34.49
C GLY A 81 29.32 12.16 35.48
N GLU A 82 29.61 11.43 36.57
CA GLU A 82 30.49 11.87 37.67
C GLU A 82 31.95 11.76 37.27
N VAL A 83 32.76 12.74 37.71
CA VAL A 83 34.22 12.74 37.54
C VAL A 83 34.87 12.53 38.92
N THR A 84 35.83 11.64 39.00
CA THR A 84 36.62 11.41 40.19
C THR A 84 38.10 11.47 39.82
N VAL A 85 38.89 12.32 40.50
CA VAL A 85 40.33 12.42 40.31
C VAL A 85 41.04 11.84 41.51
N GLU A 86 41.98 10.92 41.26
CA GLU A 86 42.86 10.30 42.25
C GLU A 86 44.31 10.58 41.84
N ASP A 87 45.30 10.21 42.75
CA ASP A 87 46.71 10.47 42.49
C ASP A 87 47.18 9.85 41.14
N GLY A 88 47.36 10.71 40.13
CA GLY A 88 47.88 10.38 38.79
C GLY A 88 46.87 9.82 37.77
N GLY A 89 45.58 9.87 38.07
CA GLY A 89 44.53 9.45 37.12
C GLY A 89 43.15 10.03 37.41
N ALA A 90 42.27 9.93 36.47
CA ALA A 90 40.86 10.28 36.62
C ALA A 90 39.94 9.17 36.09
N SER A 91 38.74 9.10 36.65
CA SER A 91 37.65 8.25 36.17
C SER A 91 36.43 9.12 35.87
N VAL A 92 35.91 8.98 34.66
CA VAL A 92 34.73 9.75 34.19
C VAL A 92 33.65 8.77 33.80
N GLY A 93 32.57 8.77 34.60
CA GLY A 93 31.37 8.02 34.24
C GLY A 93 30.68 8.64 33.03
N TRP A 94 30.12 7.83 32.15
CA TRP A 94 29.33 8.29 31.01
C TRP A 94 28.31 7.24 30.61
N THR A 95 27.27 7.68 29.95
CA THR A 95 26.23 6.81 29.37
C THR A 95 26.34 6.85 27.85
N ALA A 96 26.46 5.67 27.23
CA ALA A 96 26.35 5.49 25.79
C ALA A 96 24.90 5.19 25.44
N THR A 97 24.40 5.79 24.38
CA THR A 97 23.15 5.40 23.75
C THR A 97 23.41 5.23 22.25
N TRP A 98 23.28 4.01 21.78
CA TRP A 98 23.39 3.66 20.38
C TRP A 98 22.01 3.61 19.74
N ASP A 99 21.74 4.43 18.76
CA ASP A 99 20.66 4.23 17.80
C ASP A 99 21.14 3.11 16.84
N LEU A 100 20.64 1.91 17.07
CA LEU A 100 20.96 0.74 16.26
C LEU A 100 20.06 0.72 15.04
N ALA A 101 20.53 1.18 13.90
CA ALA A 101 19.79 1.23 12.65
C ALA A 101 18.79 0.06 12.47
N ALA A 102 17.50 0.38 12.33
CA ALA A 102 16.40 -0.60 12.19
C ALA A 102 16.22 -1.57 13.38
N ALA A 103 16.64 -1.17 14.60
CA ALA A 103 16.41 -1.88 15.85
C ALA A 103 16.17 -0.85 16.98
N PRO A 104 15.68 -1.27 18.17
CA PRO A 104 15.58 -0.37 19.33
C PRO A 104 16.96 0.13 19.79
N ASP A 105 16.96 1.31 20.43
CA ASP A 105 18.17 1.88 21.02
C ASP A 105 18.78 0.95 22.07
N TRP A 106 20.11 0.94 22.10
CA TRP A 106 20.88 0.23 23.11
C TRP A 106 21.64 1.23 23.98
N SER A 107 21.39 1.23 25.30
CA SER A 107 22.05 2.14 26.24
C SER A 107 22.72 1.38 27.38
N TYR A 108 23.90 1.86 27.77
CA TYR A 108 24.66 1.32 28.91
C TYR A 108 25.52 2.41 29.57
N ASP A 109 25.87 2.18 30.84
CA ASP A 109 26.81 3.02 31.58
C ASP A 109 28.22 2.46 31.47
N ALA A 110 29.18 3.35 31.26
CA ALA A 110 30.61 3.01 31.18
C ALA A 110 31.46 4.02 31.93
N THR A 111 32.75 3.75 32.03
CA THR A 111 33.72 4.61 32.70
C THR A 111 34.94 4.78 31.82
N LEU A 112 35.23 6.02 31.42
CA LEU A 112 36.54 6.36 30.85
C LEU A 112 37.58 6.49 31.96
N ARG A 113 38.72 5.86 31.74
CA ARG A 113 39.92 6.11 32.55
C ARG A 113 40.79 7.12 31.83
N LEU A 114 41.32 8.10 32.55
CA LEU A 114 42.24 9.10 32.04
C LEU A 114 43.54 9.10 32.86
N GLU A 115 44.65 9.35 32.19
CA GLU A 115 45.96 9.53 32.79
C GLU A 115 46.49 10.93 32.48
N GLU A 116 47.31 11.48 33.37
CA GLU A 116 47.98 12.76 33.14
C GLU A 116 48.97 12.63 31.97
N ASP A 117 48.85 13.50 30.95
CA ASP A 117 49.78 13.60 29.82
C ASP A 117 50.29 15.04 29.68
N GLY A 118 51.51 15.25 30.15
CA GLY A 118 52.12 16.57 30.18
C GLY A 118 51.36 17.56 31.07
N ASP A 119 50.74 18.57 30.48
CA ASP A 119 49.94 19.58 31.20
C ASP A 119 48.41 19.31 31.04
N GLY A 120 47.99 18.11 30.54
CA GLY A 120 46.59 17.76 30.28
C GLY A 120 46.24 16.32 30.65
N TRP A 121 45.12 15.83 30.12
CA TRP A 121 44.59 14.49 30.34
C TRP A 121 44.44 13.73 29.02
N ALA A 122 44.78 12.45 28.99
CA ALA A 122 44.56 11.56 27.85
C ALA A 122 43.68 10.36 28.27
N VAL A 123 42.74 9.95 27.45
CA VAL A 123 41.89 8.78 27.67
C VAL A 123 42.69 7.51 27.49
N VAL A 124 42.61 6.56 28.43
CA VAL A 124 43.32 5.29 28.34
C VAL A 124 42.73 4.42 27.23
N ALA A 125 43.55 4.05 26.25
CA ALA A 125 43.15 3.21 25.12
C ALA A 125 43.04 1.73 25.55
N GLU A 126 41.90 1.32 26.05
CA GLU A 126 41.60 -0.06 26.44
C GLU A 126 40.19 -0.46 25.96
N PRO A 127 39.92 -1.79 25.79
CA PRO A 127 38.61 -2.21 25.28
C PRO A 127 37.40 -1.70 26.08
N SER A 128 37.57 -1.50 27.38
CA SER A 128 36.54 -0.99 28.28
C SER A 128 36.07 0.45 27.95
N LEU A 129 36.82 1.19 27.13
CA LEU A 129 36.37 2.50 26.63
C LEU A 129 35.18 2.37 25.72
N VAL A 130 35.05 1.22 25.01
CA VAL A 130 33.88 0.93 24.15
C VAL A 130 32.76 0.36 25.00
N HIS A 131 33.01 -0.69 25.74
CA HIS A 131 32.02 -1.34 26.61
C HIS A 131 32.68 -1.97 27.84
N PRO A 132 32.13 -1.82 29.06
CA PRO A 132 32.77 -2.29 30.30
C PRO A 132 33.02 -3.79 30.35
N GLU A 133 32.29 -4.58 29.55
CA GLU A 133 32.47 -6.03 29.50
C GLU A 133 33.34 -6.51 28.33
N LEU A 134 33.90 -5.61 27.53
CA LEU A 134 34.79 -5.94 26.43
C LEU A 134 36.22 -6.13 26.93
N GLY A 135 36.84 -7.27 26.60
CA GLY A 135 38.20 -7.62 26.95
C GLY A 135 39.17 -7.58 25.76
N GLU A 136 40.49 -7.77 26.04
CA GLU A 136 41.51 -7.84 24.99
C GLU A 136 41.21 -8.98 24.00
N GLY A 137 41.31 -8.70 22.68
CA GLY A 137 41.06 -9.67 21.61
C GLY A 137 39.62 -10.04 21.44
N GLN A 138 38.71 -9.24 21.97
CA GLN A 138 37.25 -9.38 21.78
C GLN A 138 36.69 -8.20 21.02
N HIS A 139 35.51 -8.41 20.45
CA HIS A 139 34.71 -7.39 19.77
C HIS A 139 33.23 -7.58 20.06
N LEU A 140 32.42 -6.62 19.67
CA LEU A 140 30.95 -6.70 19.74
C LEU A 140 30.42 -7.43 18.51
N GLU A 141 29.33 -8.17 18.67
CA GLU A 141 28.56 -8.76 17.57
C GLU A 141 27.09 -8.39 17.76
N LEU A 142 26.57 -7.60 16.84
CA LEU A 142 25.16 -7.22 16.82
C LEU A 142 24.39 -8.17 15.91
N GLU A 143 23.43 -8.87 16.47
CA GLU A 143 22.46 -9.69 15.75
C GLU A 143 21.07 -9.05 15.88
N ARG A 144 20.50 -8.61 14.77
CA ARG A 144 19.14 -8.10 14.71
C ARG A 144 18.15 -9.25 14.52
N SER A 145 17.11 -9.31 15.33
CA SER A 145 16.04 -10.29 15.25
C SER A 145 14.75 -9.64 14.76
N LEU A 146 14.18 -10.19 13.70
CA LEU A 146 12.91 -9.72 13.14
C LEU A 146 11.76 -10.60 13.62
N PRO A 147 10.63 -10.02 14.04
CA PRO A 147 9.43 -10.81 14.32
C PRO A 147 8.84 -11.35 13.02
N GLU A 148 8.09 -12.45 13.11
CA GLU A 148 7.29 -12.90 11.99
C GLU A 148 6.23 -11.86 11.65
N ARG A 149 6.12 -11.51 10.36
CA ARG A 149 5.12 -10.56 9.88
C ARG A 149 3.71 -11.07 10.15
N ALA A 150 2.88 -10.27 10.81
CA ALA A 150 1.51 -10.62 11.10
C ALA A 150 0.66 -10.76 9.81
N PRO A 151 -0.31 -11.68 9.78
CA PRO A 151 -1.08 -11.93 8.57
C PRO A 151 -2.17 -10.89 8.32
N ILE A 152 -2.45 -10.62 7.03
CA ILE A 152 -3.72 -10.06 6.60
C ILE A 152 -4.68 -11.25 6.38
N THR A 153 -5.86 -11.22 7.01
CA THR A 153 -6.86 -12.28 6.95
C THR A 153 -8.10 -11.87 6.18
N GLY A 154 -8.81 -12.85 5.64
CA GLY A 154 -10.13 -12.65 5.03
C GLY A 154 -11.26 -12.56 6.05
N ALA A 155 -12.49 -12.44 5.57
CA ALA A 155 -13.70 -12.38 6.40
C ALA A 155 -13.89 -13.60 7.30
N ASP A 156 -13.36 -14.76 6.90
CA ASP A 156 -13.38 -16.02 7.64
C ASP A 156 -12.25 -16.16 8.67
N GLY A 157 -11.37 -15.16 8.76
CA GLY A 157 -10.19 -15.16 9.63
C GLY A 157 -9.01 -15.98 9.09
N ALA A 158 -9.12 -16.60 7.91
CA ALA A 158 -8.01 -17.33 7.30
C ALA A 158 -6.97 -16.34 6.70
N PRO A 159 -5.66 -16.62 6.82
CA PRO A 159 -4.63 -15.82 6.19
C PRO A 159 -4.80 -15.75 4.67
N LEU A 160 -4.73 -14.54 4.10
CA LEU A 160 -4.76 -14.31 2.66
C LEU A 160 -3.38 -14.41 2.01
N PHE A 161 -2.32 -14.32 2.81
CA PHE A 161 -0.96 -14.61 2.40
C PHE A 161 -0.44 -15.78 3.21
N THR A 162 0.19 -16.73 2.54
CA THR A 162 0.74 -17.91 3.20
C THR A 162 2.18 -18.15 2.78
N PRO A 163 3.04 -18.66 3.68
CA PRO A 163 4.38 -19.11 3.32
C PRO A 163 4.28 -20.13 2.16
N THR A 164 4.84 -19.77 1.02
CA THR A 164 4.76 -20.57 -0.21
C THR A 164 6.15 -20.84 -0.74
N GLU A 165 6.47 -22.10 -1.02
CA GLU A 165 7.72 -22.45 -1.69
C GLU A 165 7.73 -21.90 -3.11
N VAL A 166 8.84 -21.21 -3.44
CA VAL A 166 9.11 -20.70 -4.78
C VAL A 166 10.44 -21.22 -5.29
N VAL A 167 10.61 -21.19 -6.59
CA VAL A 167 11.85 -21.57 -7.29
C VAL A 167 12.50 -20.31 -7.83
N ASN A 168 13.72 -20.02 -7.38
CA ASN A 168 14.51 -18.90 -7.90
C ASN A 168 15.28 -19.42 -9.14
N VAL A 169 14.77 -19.12 -10.32
CA VAL A 169 15.46 -19.42 -11.58
C VAL A 169 16.61 -18.43 -11.72
N GLY A 170 17.82 -18.92 -11.91
CA GLY A 170 18.98 -18.07 -12.06
C GLY A 170 20.16 -18.77 -12.70
N VAL A 171 21.29 -18.09 -12.69
CA VAL A 171 22.52 -18.53 -13.35
C VAL A 171 23.66 -18.61 -12.33
N ASP A 172 24.42 -19.71 -12.37
CA ASP A 172 25.73 -19.80 -11.76
C ASP A 172 26.80 -19.50 -12.84
N PRO A 173 27.44 -18.31 -12.82
CA PRO A 173 28.41 -17.92 -13.82
C PRO A 173 29.57 -18.90 -14.00
N ALA A 174 29.95 -19.65 -12.94
CA ALA A 174 31.04 -20.62 -12.99
C ALA A 174 30.70 -21.88 -13.82
N GLN A 175 29.42 -22.17 -14.06
CA GLN A 175 28.95 -23.34 -14.79
C GLN A 175 28.46 -22.99 -16.22
N VAL A 176 28.52 -21.71 -16.62
CA VAL A 176 28.08 -21.27 -17.94
C VAL A 176 29.07 -21.68 -19.01
N THR A 177 28.61 -22.39 -20.05
CA THR A 177 29.43 -22.78 -21.21
C THR A 177 29.19 -21.90 -22.46
N ASP A 178 27.96 -21.40 -22.62
CA ASP A 178 27.53 -20.51 -23.71
C ASP A 178 26.47 -19.52 -23.16
N LEU A 179 26.93 -18.35 -22.71
CA LEU A 179 26.07 -17.33 -22.11
C LEU A 179 24.99 -16.80 -23.05
N PRO A 180 25.27 -16.46 -24.34
CA PRO A 180 24.19 -16.02 -25.23
C PRO A 180 23.11 -17.05 -25.46
N ALA A 181 23.46 -18.33 -25.58
CA ALA A 181 22.49 -19.42 -25.75
C ALA A 181 21.66 -19.64 -24.48
N LEU A 182 22.29 -19.63 -23.30
CA LEU A 182 21.63 -19.74 -22.00
C LEU A 182 20.64 -18.58 -21.78
N ALA A 183 21.09 -17.33 -21.95
CA ALA A 183 20.25 -16.15 -21.77
C ALA A 183 19.04 -16.15 -22.71
N SER A 184 19.25 -16.48 -24.00
CA SER A 184 18.14 -16.63 -24.95
C SER A 184 17.12 -17.70 -24.55
N ALA A 185 17.59 -18.85 -24.07
CA ALA A 185 16.70 -19.96 -23.66
C ALA A 185 15.92 -19.61 -22.38
N LEU A 186 16.58 -19.00 -21.38
CA LEU A 186 15.91 -18.54 -20.16
C LEU A 186 14.89 -17.45 -20.49
N ALA A 187 15.26 -16.44 -21.29
CA ALA A 187 14.35 -15.38 -21.70
C ALA A 187 13.13 -15.91 -22.44
N ALA A 188 13.32 -16.87 -23.37
CA ALA A 188 12.20 -17.50 -24.10
C ALA A 188 11.25 -18.28 -23.20
N ALA A 189 11.77 -18.93 -22.14
CA ALA A 189 10.97 -19.72 -21.22
C ALA A 189 10.26 -18.87 -20.15
N THR A 190 10.89 -17.77 -19.73
CA THR A 190 10.44 -16.97 -18.57
C THR A 190 9.78 -15.64 -18.96
N GLY A 191 9.93 -15.20 -20.22
CA GLY A 191 9.46 -13.89 -20.68
C GLY A 191 10.35 -12.71 -20.24
N THR A 192 11.55 -12.97 -19.69
CA THR A 192 12.53 -11.95 -19.29
C THR A 192 13.37 -11.47 -20.49
N ASP A 193 14.24 -10.47 -20.28
CA ASP A 193 15.12 -9.94 -21.35
C ASP A 193 16.48 -10.66 -21.36
N ALA A 194 16.84 -11.25 -22.51
CA ALA A 194 18.12 -11.95 -22.68
C ALA A 194 19.35 -11.01 -22.59
N ALA A 195 19.21 -9.73 -22.95
CA ALA A 195 20.29 -8.77 -22.84
C ALA A 195 20.56 -8.38 -21.39
N GLU A 196 19.50 -8.22 -20.59
CA GLU A 196 19.58 -7.98 -19.16
C GLU A 196 20.25 -9.17 -18.44
N ILE A 197 19.75 -10.40 -18.66
CA ILE A 197 20.38 -11.62 -18.12
C ILE A 197 21.88 -11.67 -18.47
N THR A 198 22.23 -11.34 -19.73
CA THR A 198 23.63 -11.36 -20.18
C THR A 198 24.48 -10.33 -19.44
N ALA A 199 23.97 -9.11 -19.26
CA ALA A 199 24.66 -8.03 -18.56
C ALA A 199 24.89 -8.38 -17.08
N ASP A 200 23.87 -8.89 -16.41
CA ASP A 200 23.93 -9.24 -14.99
C ASP A 200 24.93 -10.37 -14.71
N VAL A 201 24.91 -11.42 -15.56
CA VAL A 201 25.87 -12.53 -15.45
C VAL A 201 27.31 -12.08 -15.71
N GLN A 202 27.52 -11.12 -16.63
CA GLN A 202 28.85 -10.58 -16.91
C GLN A 202 29.38 -9.67 -15.80
N ALA A 203 28.49 -8.99 -15.08
CA ALA A 203 28.83 -8.10 -13.96
C ALA A 203 29.09 -8.87 -12.67
N ALA A 204 28.55 -10.07 -12.53
CA ALA A 204 28.60 -10.85 -11.28
C ALA A 204 29.98 -11.49 -11.06
N PRO A 205 30.48 -11.52 -9.80
CA PRO A 205 31.63 -12.30 -9.42
C PRO A 205 31.45 -13.79 -9.71
N ALA A 206 32.53 -14.49 -10.05
CA ALA A 206 32.49 -15.93 -10.30
C ALA A 206 32.00 -16.68 -9.06
N GLY A 207 31.01 -17.58 -9.25
CA GLY A 207 30.41 -18.39 -8.17
C GLY A 207 29.28 -17.68 -7.41
N GLN A 208 28.96 -16.44 -7.75
CA GLN A 208 27.79 -15.76 -7.20
C GLN A 208 26.55 -16.13 -8.03
N PHE A 209 25.47 -16.52 -7.34
CA PHE A 209 24.15 -16.75 -7.97
C PHE A 209 23.60 -15.45 -8.56
N VAL A 210 23.23 -15.48 -9.84
CA VAL A 210 22.59 -14.37 -10.54
C VAL A 210 21.10 -14.70 -10.71
N PRO A 211 20.18 -14.02 -10.01
CA PRO A 211 18.76 -14.27 -10.12
C PRO A 211 18.23 -13.77 -11.49
N VAL A 212 17.33 -14.55 -12.11
CA VAL A 212 16.61 -14.17 -13.35
C VAL A 212 15.15 -13.91 -13.06
N ILE A 213 14.48 -14.86 -12.39
CA ILE A 213 13.07 -14.73 -11.98
C ILE A 213 12.76 -15.69 -10.83
N THR A 214 11.82 -15.29 -9.98
CA THR A 214 11.25 -16.18 -8.95
C THR A 214 9.87 -16.66 -9.41
N LEU A 215 9.66 -17.97 -9.47
CA LEU A 215 8.43 -18.60 -9.92
C LEU A 215 7.77 -19.41 -8.81
N ARG A 216 6.45 -19.46 -8.80
CA ARG A 216 5.72 -20.46 -8.01
C ARG A 216 6.04 -21.86 -8.54
N ARG A 217 5.99 -22.87 -7.68
CA ARG A 217 6.28 -24.26 -8.08
C ARG A 217 5.51 -24.70 -9.34
N PRO A 218 4.17 -24.49 -9.46
CA PRO A 218 3.45 -24.88 -10.67
C PRO A 218 3.95 -24.18 -11.95
N ASP A 219 4.30 -22.89 -11.86
CA ASP A 219 4.77 -22.09 -12.99
C ASP A 219 6.16 -22.57 -13.43
N PHE A 220 7.04 -22.88 -12.47
CA PHE A 220 8.33 -23.49 -12.76
C PHE A 220 8.19 -24.87 -13.43
N GLU A 221 7.31 -25.74 -12.93
CA GLU A 221 7.10 -27.06 -13.53
C GLU A 221 6.60 -26.98 -14.98
N ALA A 222 5.86 -25.93 -15.34
CA ALA A 222 5.41 -25.69 -16.72
C ALA A 222 6.57 -25.41 -17.69
N ILE A 223 7.65 -24.77 -17.21
CA ILE A 223 8.82 -24.45 -18.04
C ILE A 223 10.03 -25.37 -17.78
N ARG A 224 9.96 -26.21 -16.75
CA ARG A 224 11.08 -27.03 -16.26
C ARG A 224 11.80 -27.79 -17.37
N ALA A 225 11.06 -28.41 -18.27
CA ALA A 225 11.63 -29.20 -19.38
C ALA A 225 12.44 -28.34 -20.38
N GLN A 226 12.25 -27.03 -20.39
CA GLN A 226 12.94 -26.12 -21.30
C GLN A 226 14.25 -25.56 -20.68
N VAL A 227 14.34 -25.53 -19.35
CA VAL A 227 15.43 -24.82 -18.65
C VAL A 227 16.32 -25.72 -17.80
N PHE A 228 15.83 -26.88 -17.35
CA PHE A 228 16.48 -27.70 -16.32
C PHE A 228 17.83 -28.27 -16.71
N ASP A 229 18.02 -28.63 -17.98
CA ASP A 229 19.25 -29.22 -18.48
C ASP A 229 20.23 -28.20 -19.12
N LEU A 230 19.94 -26.88 -18.99
CA LEU A 230 20.80 -25.85 -19.54
C LEU A 230 22.07 -25.68 -18.67
N PRO A 231 23.28 -25.77 -19.23
CA PRO A 231 24.52 -25.58 -18.48
C PRO A 231 24.62 -24.17 -17.89
N GLY A 232 24.75 -24.08 -16.58
CA GLY A 232 24.80 -22.82 -15.84
C GLY A 232 23.46 -22.37 -15.26
N ALA A 233 22.32 -22.96 -15.67
CA ALA A 233 21.04 -22.68 -15.01
C ALA A 233 20.94 -23.40 -13.66
N VAL A 234 20.50 -22.68 -12.61
CA VAL A 234 20.35 -23.19 -11.26
C VAL A 234 19.01 -22.77 -10.67
N PHE A 235 18.44 -23.60 -9.77
CA PHE A 235 17.06 -23.48 -9.33
C PHE A 235 16.93 -23.65 -7.80
N PRO A 236 17.61 -22.84 -6.98
CA PRO A 236 17.43 -22.88 -5.54
C PRO A 236 15.98 -22.54 -5.16
N THR A 237 15.49 -23.16 -4.08
CA THR A 237 14.16 -22.86 -3.56
C THR A 237 14.25 -21.94 -2.35
N SER A 238 13.23 -21.11 -2.18
CA SER A 238 13.02 -20.30 -0.99
C SER A 238 11.54 -20.28 -0.62
N THR A 239 11.22 -19.76 0.56
CA THR A 239 9.84 -19.54 0.98
C THR A 239 9.53 -18.05 0.90
N ARG A 240 8.42 -17.70 0.26
CA ARG A 240 7.92 -16.33 0.22
C ARG A 240 6.47 -16.26 0.70
N LEU A 241 6.10 -15.13 1.29
CA LEU A 241 4.73 -14.87 1.70
C LEU A 241 3.92 -14.43 0.48
N LEU A 242 3.04 -15.31 -0.02
CA LEU A 242 2.29 -15.08 -1.26
C LEU A 242 0.78 -15.22 -1.06
N ALA A 243 0.01 -14.38 -1.78
CA ALA A 243 -1.43 -14.55 -1.96
C ALA A 243 -1.75 -15.81 -2.78
N PRO A 244 -3.02 -16.29 -2.82
CA PRO A 244 -3.40 -17.51 -3.56
C PRO A 244 -3.04 -17.49 -5.05
N SER A 245 -3.13 -16.33 -5.69
CA SER A 245 -2.66 -16.08 -7.06
C SER A 245 -1.94 -14.74 -7.16
N PRO A 246 -1.16 -14.47 -8.22
CA PRO A 246 -0.48 -13.18 -8.39
C PRO A 246 -1.44 -11.98 -8.42
N ARG A 247 -2.67 -12.18 -8.90
CA ARG A 247 -3.70 -11.14 -9.06
C ARG A 247 -4.77 -11.13 -7.96
N PHE A 248 -4.69 -12.03 -6.98
CA PHE A 248 -5.69 -12.16 -5.92
C PHE A 248 -5.84 -10.85 -5.13
N ALA A 249 -6.90 -10.10 -5.38
CA ALA A 249 -7.17 -8.79 -4.77
C ALA A 249 -5.96 -7.85 -4.76
N GLU A 250 -5.11 -7.89 -5.79
CA GLU A 250 -3.80 -7.20 -5.83
C GLU A 250 -3.92 -5.71 -5.57
N ALA A 251 -4.94 -5.04 -6.14
CA ALA A 251 -5.18 -3.61 -5.94
C ALA A 251 -5.37 -3.24 -4.47
N LEU A 252 -6.04 -4.10 -3.70
CA LEU A 252 -6.34 -3.86 -2.29
C LEU A 252 -5.25 -4.42 -1.38
N LEU A 253 -4.88 -5.69 -1.55
CA LEU A 253 -3.90 -6.34 -0.67
C LEU A 253 -2.48 -5.85 -0.91
N GLY A 254 -2.13 -5.62 -2.18
CA GLY A 254 -0.78 -5.25 -2.56
C GLY A 254 0.20 -6.43 -2.52
N ARG A 255 1.50 -6.11 -2.43
CA ARG A 255 2.60 -7.06 -2.48
C ARG A 255 3.58 -6.86 -1.34
N VAL A 256 4.28 -7.93 -0.97
CA VAL A 256 5.41 -7.94 -0.05
C VAL A 256 6.67 -8.26 -0.83
N GLY A 257 7.77 -7.66 -0.50
CA GLY A 257 9.08 -7.92 -1.09
C GLY A 257 10.21 -7.35 -0.24
N ASP A 258 11.44 -7.50 -0.73
CA ASP A 258 12.62 -7.00 -0.04
C ASP A 258 12.63 -5.47 -0.04
N ALA A 259 13.09 -4.85 1.05
CA ALA A 259 13.28 -3.41 1.15
C ALA A 259 14.30 -2.94 0.10
N THR A 260 13.86 -2.02 -0.77
CA THR A 260 14.76 -1.41 -1.76
C THR A 260 15.55 -0.26 -1.12
N ALA A 261 16.67 0.13 -1.76
CA ALA A 261 17.46 1.27 -1.29
C ALA A 261 16.61 2.55 -1.17
N GLU A 262 15.65 2.76 -2.09
CA GLU A 262 14.72 3.90 -2.02
C GLU A 262 13.81 3.82 -0.79
N ILE A 263 13.25 2.64 -0.48
CA ILE A 263 12.40 2.47 0.72
C ILE A 263 13.21 2.71 1.99
N ILE A 264 14.44 2.22 2.04
CA ILE A 264 15.34 2.41 3.19
C ILE A 264 15.63 3.91 3.38
N GLU A 265 15.93 4.64 2.29
CA GLU A 265 16.20 6.08 2.33
C GLU A 265 14.94 6.90 2.67
N GLU A 266 13.78 6.62 2.02
CA GLU A 266 12.53 7.34 2.23
C GLU A 266 11.94 7.15 3.63
N THR A 267 12.22 6.03 4.28
CA THR A 267 11.70 5.70 5.62
C THR A 267 12.68 5.99 6.75
N ALA A 268 13.87 6.51 6.45
CA ALA A 268 14.82 6.91 7.48
C ALA A 268 14.26 8.07 8.33
N GLU A 269 14.34 7.93 9.65
CA GLU A 269 13.95 8.97 10.61
C GLU A 269 15.23 9.55 11.24
N ASP A 270 15.38 10.86 11.22
CA ASP A 270 16.56 11.59 11.74
C ASP A 270 17.92 11.08 11.19
N GLY A 271 17.88 10.45 9.99
CA GLY A 271 19.06 9.89 9.31
C GLY A 271 19.34 8.42 9.64
N ALA A 272 18.62 7.81 10.58
CA ALA A 272 18.70 6.38 10.87
C ALA A 272 17.76 5.57 9.97
N PRO A 273 18.22 4.54 9.27
CA PRO A 273 17.38 3.70 8.43
C PRO A 273 16.43 2.84 9.28
N ARG A 274 15.15 2.86 8.94
CA ARG A 274 14.11 2.06 9.61
C ARG A 274 14.12 0.59 9.19
N TYR A 275 14.62 0.30 8.00
CA TYR A 275 14.75 -1.04 7.43
C TYR A 275 16.18 -1.27 6.95
N ALA A 276 16.61 -2.53 6.96
CA ALA A 276 17.87 -2.94 6.37
C ALA A 276 17.64 -3.72 5.07
N ALA A 277 18.67 -3.86 4.27
CA ALA A 277 18.65 -4.68 3.06
C ALA A 277 18.26 -6.13 3.40
N GLY A 278 17.26 -6.67 2.68
CA GLY A 278 16.72 -8.01 2.91
C GLY A 278 15.52 -8.06 3.86
N ASP A 279 15.14 -6.96 4.51
CA ASP A 279 13.89 -6.90 5.27
C ASP A 279 12.69 -7.02 4.35
N GLN A 280 11.69 -7.79 4.79
CA GLN A 280 10.43 -7.94 4.05
C GLN A 280 9.48 -6.80 4.39
N VAL A 281 9.15 -5.97 3.40
CA VAL A 281 8.27 -4.80 3.54
C VAL A 281 7.08 -4.88 2.60
N GLY A 282 6.00 -4.18 2.97
CA GLY A 282 4.87 -3.97 2.08
C GLY A 282 5.21 -2.98 0.97
N LEU A 283 5.14 -3.42 -0.29
CA LEU A 283 5.47 -2.61 -1.46
C LEU A 283 4.27 -1.80 -1.98
N SER A 284 3.05 -2.28 -1.75
CA SER A 284 1.81 -1.64 -2.20
C SER A 284 0.60 -2.09 -1.40
N GLY A 285 -0.56 -1.46 -1.62
CA GLY A 285 -1.85 -1.82 -1.03
C GLY A 285 -1.83 -1.85 0.50
N LEU A 286 -2.68 -2.68 1.11
CA LEU A 286 -2.76 -2.85 2.56
C LEU A 286 -1.45 -3.35 3.17
N GLN A 287 -0.64 -4.12 2.42
CA GLN A 287 0.67 -4.54 2.90
C GLN A 287 1.59 -3.34 3.19
N ARG A 288 1.54 -2.29 2.35
CA ARG A 288 2.29 -1.03 2.57
C ARG A 288 1.60 -0.14 3.59
N ALA A 289 0.29 0.05 3.45
CA ALA A 289 -0.47 0.98 4.30
C ALA A 289 -0.47 0.57 5.78
N LEU A 290 -0.40 -0.74 6.06
CA LEU A 290 -0.37 -1.30 7.41
C LEU A 290 1.01 -1.84 7.79
N GLN A 291 2.07 -1.35 7.15
CA GLN A 291 3.44 -1.87 7.32
C GLN A 291 3.85 -1.94 8.80
N GLU A 292 3.69 -0.85 9.54
CA GLU A 292 4.06 -0.78 10.96
C GLU A 292 3.30 -1.78 11.82
N GLN A 293 1.97 -1.85 11.62
CA GLN A 293 1.11 -2.79 12.33
C GLN A 293 1.51 -4.25 12.07
N LEU A 294 1.79 -4.58 10.80
CA LEU A 294 2.03 -5.97 10.38
C LEU A 294 3.45 -6.45 10.70
N THR A 295 4.44 -5.57 10.67
CA THR A 295 5.86 -5.95 10.86
C THR A 295 6.19 -6.14 12.34
N GLY A 296 5.55 -5.40 13.25
CA GLY A 296 5.95 -5.36 14.65
C GLY A 296 7.24 -4.56 14.86
N THR A 297 7.86 -4.76 16.01
CA THR A 297 9.11 -4.08 16.37
C THR A 297 10.25 -5.08 16.37
N PRO A 298 11.36 -4.83 15.64
CA PRO A 298 12.54 -5.67 15.70
C PRO A 298 13.12 -5.76 17.11
N GLY A 299 13.81 -6.84 17.40
CA GLY A 299 14.67 -6.99 18.56
C GLY A 299 16.13 -7.01 18.14
N PHE A 300 17.02 -7.08 19.11
CA PHE A 300 18.44 -7.27 18.88
C PHE A 300 19.09 -8.09 20.01
N THR A 301 20.25 -8.64 19.72
CA THR A 301 21.16 -9.24 20.71
C THR A 301 22.57 -8.70 20.46
N VAL A 302 23.24 -8.21 21.49
CA VAL A 302 24.67 -7.85 21.45
C VAL A 302 25.46 -8.88 22.22
N ARG A 303 26.46 -9.44 21.57
CA ARG A 303 27.39 -10.39 22.18
C ARG A 303 28.81 -9.83 22.22
N VAL A 304 29.58 -10.27 23.17
CA VAL A 304 31.05 -10.13 23.18
C VAL A 304 31.63 -11.44 22.68
N THR A 305 32.32 -11.38 21.54
CA THR A 305 32.92 -12.53 20.86
C THR A 305 34.43 -12.36 20.70
N ALA A 306 35.15 -13.44 20.42
CA ALA A 306 36.59 -13.37 20.14
C ALA A 306 36.82 -12.86 18.70
N LEU A 307 37.80 -11.95 18.52
CA LEU A 307 38.25 -11.49 17.20
C LEU A 307 38.83 -12.63 16.32
N ASP A 308 39.35 -13.69 16.95
CA ASP A 308 39.85 -14.88 16.25
C ASP A 308 38.73 -15.92 16.11
N GLU A 309 38.01 -15.89 14.97
CA GLU A 309 36.91 -16.82 14.63
C GLU A 309 37.33 -18.31 14.73
N SER A 310 38.65 -18.63 14.68
CA SER A 310 39.14 -20.00 14.78
C SER A 310 38.94 -20.61 16.18
N ILE A 311 38.67 -19.79 17.18
CA ILE A 311 38.45 -20.22 18.58
C ILE A 311 37.07 -20.87 18.75
N GLY A 312 36.11 -20.60 17.87
CA GLY A 312 34.74 -21.16 17.89
C GLY A 312 33.95 -20.74 19.14
N ASP A 313 34.14 -19.50 19.58
CA ASP A 313 33.41 -18.89 20.70
C ASP A 313 31.98 -18.53 20.25
N GLU A 314 30.97 -19.07 20.92
CA GLU A 314 29.54 -18.69 20.64
C GLU A 314 29.24 -17.27 21.16
N GLY A 315 30.19 -16.61 21.79
CA GLY A 315 30.03 -15.29 22.37
C GLY A 315 29.19 -15.27 23.66
N ARG A 316 29.36 -14.22 24.44
CA ARG A 316 28.58 -13.98 25.65
C ARG A 316 27.62 -12.81 25.42
N GLU A 317 26.33 -13.07 25.52
CA GLU A 317 25.32 -12.04 25.47
C GLU A 317 25.47 -11.02 26.59
N ILE A 318 25.47 -9.74 26.23
CA ILE A 318 25.60 -8.61 27.17
C ILE A 318 24.39 -7.71 27.16
N ALA A 319 23.63 -7.72 26.07
CA ALA A 319 22.36 -6.98 25.94
C ALA A 319 21.45 -7.67 24.94
N GLY A 320 20.16 -7.46 25.08
CA GLY A 320 19.18 -7.95 24.12
C GLY A 320 17.79 -7.41 24.40
N VAL A 321 17.03 -7.25 23.34
CA VAL A 321 15.61 -6.92 23.36
C VAL A 321 14.89 -7.92 22.45
N ASP A 322 13.91 -8.62 22.99
CA ASP A 322 13.11 -9.56 22.22
C ASP A 322 12.25 -8.80 21.17
N PRO A 323 12.11 -9.34 19.95
CA PRO A 323 11.24 -8.75 18.94
C PRO A 323 9.77 -8.80 19.38
N VAL A 324 9.01 -7.73 19.11
CA VAL A 324 7.58 -7.67 19.40
C VAL A 324 6.80 -8.03 18.14
N PRO A 325 5.99 -9.10 18.13
CA PRO A 325 5.20 -9.49 16.98
C PRO A 325 4.25 -8.38 16.49
N GLY A 326 4.03 -8.31 15.18
CA GLY A 326 3.02 -7.43 14.61
C GLY A 326 1.60 -7.85 14.96
N GLU A 327 0.64 -6.97 14.70
CA GLU A 327 -0.78 -7.22 14.90
C GLU A 327 -1.46 -7.58 13.58
N PRO A 328 -2.26 -8.67 13.52
CA PRO A 328 -2.96 -9.05 12.31
C PRO A 328 -4.03 -8.03 11.91
N ALA A 329 -4.28 -7.90 10.61
CA ALA A 329 -5.35 -7.10 10.05
C ALA A 329 -6.39 -8.00 9.39
N GLN A 330 -7.67 -7.83 9.75
CA GLN A 330 -8.75 -8.57 9.10
C GLN A 330 -9.41 -7.69 8.03
N THR A 331 -9.63 -8.28 6.84
CA THR A 331 -10.36 -7.64 5.74
C THR A 331 -11.75 -8.27 5.58
N PRO A 332 -12.73 -7.55 4.98
CA PRO A 332 -14.01 -8.12 4.59
C PRO A 332 -13.92 -9.06 3.36
N LEU A 333 -12.76 -9.21 2.72
CA LEU A 333 -12.59 -10.05 1.55
C LEU A 333 -13.08 -11.49 1.79
N VAL A 334 -13.91 -11.98 0.87
CA VAL A 334 -14.42 -13.34 0.89
C VAL A 334 -13.69 -14.15 -0.18
N PRO A 335 -12.77 -15.08 0.19
CA PRO A 335 -11.92 -15.78 -0.77
C PRO A 335 -12.68 -16.47 -1.91
N ALA A 336 -13.86 -17.02 -1.63
CA ALA A 336 -14.69 -17.67 -2.66
C ALA A 336 -15.25 -16.65 -3.68
N ILE A 337 -15.68 -15.45 -3.22
CA ILE A 337 -16.15 -14.37 -4.10
C ILE A 337 -14.98 -13.82 -4.91
N GLN A 338 -13.82 -13.63 -4.27
CA GLN A 338 -12.61 -13.16 -4.95
C GLN A 338 -12.18 -14.13 -6.05
N THR A 339 -12.10 -15.43 -5.76
CA THR A 339 -11.73 -16.44 -6.76
C THR A 339 -12.71 -16.47 -7.94
N ALA A 340 -14.01 -16.33 -7.67
CA ALA A 340 -15.02 -16.25 -8.73
C ALA A 340 -14.87 -14.98 -9.58
N ALA A 341 -14.55 -13.85 -8.94
CA ALA A 341 -14.27 -12.58 -9.63
C ALA A 341 -13.02 -12.68 -10.51
N ASP A 342 -11.93 -13.24 -9.97
CA ASP A 342 -10.67 -13.44 -10.70
C ASP A 342 -10.87 -14.32 -11.94
N ALA A 343 -11.61 -15.43 -11.79
CA ALA A 343 -11.93 -16.30 -12.91
C ALA A 343 -12.79 -15.63 -13.99
N ALA A 344 -13.73 -14.77 -13.57
CA ALA A 344 -14.61 -14.06 -14.50
C ALA A 344 -13.86 -13.01 -15.32
N VAL A 345 -12.98 -12.21 -14.68
CA VAL A 345 -12.19 -11.19 -15.41
C VAL A 345 -11.09 -11.81 -16.26
N ALA A 346 -10.49 -12.93 -15.84
CA ALA A 346 -9.45 -13.63 -16.59
C ALA A 346 -9.94 -14.20 -17.93
N ALA A 347 -11.25 -14.43 -18.07
CA ALA A 347 -11.84 -14.90 -19.32
C ALA A 347 -11.94 -13.81 -20.40
N GLU A 348 -11.83 -12.52 -20.03
CA GLU A 348 -11.86 -11.40 -20.96
C GLU A 348 -10.42 -11.03 -21.41
N THR A 349 -10.28 -10.76 -22.71
CA THR A 349 -8.99 -10.48 -23.35
C THR A 349 -8.61 -9.00 -23.38
N ARG A 350 -9.48 -8.12 -22.89
CA ARG A 350 -9.26 -6.68 -22.74
C ARG A 350 -9.07 -6.34 -21.26
N PRO A 351 -8.42 -5.19 -20.93
CA PRO A 351 -8.30 -4.77 -19.54
C PRO A 351 -9.65 -4.73 -18.86
N THR A 352 -9.79 -5.46 -17.76
CA THR A 352 -11.10 -5.71 -17.12
C THR A 352 -10.99 -5.66 -15.62
N HIS A 353 -11.97 -4.98 -15.00
CA HIS A 353 -12.07 -4.81 -13.55
C HIS A 353 -13.43 -5.25 -13.04
N LEU A 354 -13.46 -5.86 -11.85
CA LEU A 354 -14.66 -6.23 -11.14
C LEU A 354 -14.47 -5.93 -9.65
N VAL A 355 -15.37 -5.13 -9.08
CA VAL A 355 -15.39 -4.84 -7.64
C VAL A 355 -16.72 -5.30 -7.08
N VAL A 356 -16.68 -6.01 -5.95
CA VAL A 356 -17.85 -6.53 -5.25
C VAL A 356 -17.89 -5.96 -3.85
N VAL A 357 -19.02 -5.40 -3.45
CA VAL A 357 -19.23 -4.82 -2.12
C VAL A 357 -20.50 -5.36 -1.47
N ARG A 358 -20.56 -5.31 -0.15
CA ARG A 358 -21.76 -5.67 0.61
C ARG A 358 -22.70 -4.48 0.71
N PRO A 359 -23.96 -4.61 0.25
CA PRO A 359 -24.96 -3.57 0.42
C PRO A 359 -25.15 -3.18 1.89
N GLY A 360 -25.22 -1.88 2.15
CA GLY A 360 -25.50 -1.31 3.47
C GLY A 360 -24.32 -1.18 4.43
N THR A 361 -23.22 -1.91 4.20
CA THR A 361 -22.00 -1.81 5.02
C THR A 361 -20.83 -1.20 4.28
N GLY A 362 -20.80 -1.29 2.93
CA GLY A 362 -19.67 -0.84 2.11
C GLY A 362 -18.44 -1.75 2.16
N GLU A 363 -18.54 -2.91 2.84
CA GLU A 363 -17.46 -3.90 2.91
C GLU A 363 -17.04 -4.36 1.51
N ILE A 364 -15.76 -4.25 1.18
CA ILE A 364 -15.19 -4.72 -0.07
C ILE A 364 -14.99 -6.23 0.02
N LEU A 365 -15.83 -6.99 -0.69
CA LEU A 365 -15.81 -8.46 -0.66
C LEU A 365 -14.86 -9.08 -1.67
N ALA A 366 -14.61 -8.38 -2.78
CA ALA A 366 -13.64 -8.74 -3.82
C ALA A 366 -13.21 -7.52 -4.65
N VAL A 367 -11.95 -7.53 -5.08
CA VAL A 367 -11.38 -6.58 -6.05
C VAL A 367 -10.55 -7.37 -7.04
N SER A 368 -10.96 -7.38 -8.30
CA SER A 368 -10.32 -8.20 -9.32
C SER A 368 -10.01 -7.40 -10.58
N SER A 369 -8.85 -7.68 -11.16
CA SER A 369 -8.42 -7.18 -12.45
C SER A 369 -7.69 -8.29 -13.20
N ASN A 370 -7.86 -8.39 -14.53
CA ASN A 370 -7.11 -9.39 -15.30
C ASN A 370 -5.65 -8.97 -15.51
N GLU A 371 -4.83 -9.87 -16.07
CA GLU A 371 -3.37 -9.71 -16.17
C GLU A 371 -2.92 -8.48 -16.97
N ILE A 372 -3.71 -8.06 -17.95
CA ILE A 372 -3.36 -6.94 -18.85
C ILE A 372 -3.89 -5.60 -18.35
N ALA A 373 -4.69 -5.59 -17.28
CA ALA A 373 -5.21 -4.39 -16.66
C ALA A 373 -4.24 -3.83 -15.61
N ASP A 374 -4.23 -2.52 -15.45
CA ASP A 374 -3.66 -1.90 -14.25
C ASP A 374 -4.60 -2.21 -13.06
N ALA A 375 -4.11 -3.01 -12.12
CA ALA A 375 -4.93 -3.47 -10.99
C ALA A 375 -5.48 -2.31 -10.16
N GLY A 376 -4.71 -1.21 -10.00
CA GLY A 376 -5.12 -0.01 -9.26
C GLY A 376 -6.38 0.64 -9.81
N ASN A 377 -6.64 0.52 -11.11
CA ASN A 377 -7.81 1.08 -11.75
C ASN A 377 -9.14 0.52 -11.22
N ALA A 378 -9.15 -0.66 -10.60
CA ALA A 378 -10.36 -1.19 -9.95
C ALA A 378 -10.85 -0.28 -8.81
N LEU A 379 -9.92 0.32 -8.06
CA LEU A 379 -10.22 1.18 -6.91
C LEU A 379 -10.11 2.67 -7.26
N SER A 380 -9.05 3.10 -7.94
CA SER A 380 -8.72 4.51 -8.16
C SER A 380 -8.80 4.98 -9.61
N GLY A 381 -9.13 4.09 -10.56
CA GLY A 381 -9.29 4.45 -11.98
C GLY A 381 -10.40 5.49 -12.19
N GLN A 382 -10.21 6.38 -13.15
CA GLN A 382 -11.11 7.49 -13.46
C GLN A 382 -11.69 7.33 -14.86
N PHE A 383 -12.85 6.72 -14.95
CA PHE A 383 -13.48 6.38 -16.23
C PHE A 383 -14.85 7.05 -16.39
N PRO A 384 -15.23 7.50 -17.60
CA PRO A 384 -16.60 7.91 -17.85
C PRO A 384 -17.53 6.70 -17.66
N PRO A 385 -18.62 6.82 -16.87
CA PRO A 385 -19.50 5.68 -16.58
C PRO A 385 -20.49 5.36 -17.70
N GLY A 386 -20.61 6.23 -18.70
CA GLY A 386 -21.62 6.09 -19.73
C GLY A 386 -23.02 5.93 -19.15
N SER A 387 -23.86 5.16 -19.81
CA SER A 387 -25.28 4.97 -19.41
C SER A 387 -25.48 4.34 -18.02
N SER A 388 -24.44 3.83 -17.34
CA SER A 388 -24.58 3.40 -15.93
C SER A 388 -24.87 4.60 -15.00
N MET A 389 -24.44 5.82 -15.38
CA MET A 389 -24.82 7.07 -14.74
C MET A 389 -26.33 7.30 -14.67
N LYS A 390 -27.13 6.70 -15.59
CA LYS A 390 -28.59 6.87 -15.61
C LYS A 390 -29.29 6.36 -14.35
N ALA A 391 -28.66 5.50 -13.55
CA ALA A 391 -29.17 5.15 -12.24
C ALA A 391 -29.20 6.37 -11.29
N ILE A 392 -28.14 7.19 -11.33
CA ILE A 392 -28.05 8.45 -10.58
C ILE A 392 -28.94 9.50 -11.18
N THR A 393 -28.98 9.62 -12.51
CA THR A 393 -29.85 10.59 -13.20
C THR A 393 -31.32 10.28 -12.95
N ALA A 394 -31.74 9.00 -12.97
CA ALA A 394 -33.07 8.58 -12.59
C ALA A 394 -33.40 8.92 -11.13
N THR A 395 -32.42 8.77 -10.21
CA THR A 395 -32.59 9.22 -8.81
C THR A 395 -32.92 10.72 -8.74
N ALA A 396 -32.21 11.56 -9.49
CA ALA A 396 -32.48 13.00 -9.55
C ALA A 396 -33.89 13.30 -10.11
N LEU A 397 -34.24 12.64 -11.20
CA LEU A 397 -35.53 12.84 -11.87
C LEU A 397 -36.72 12.40 -11.01
N LEU A 398 -36.64 11.23 -10.39
CA LEU A 398 -37.65 10.69 -9.49
C LEU A 398 -37.76 11.52 -8.21
N GLY A 399 -36.60 11.92 -7.65
CA GLY A 399 -36.53 12.75 -6.44
C GLY A 399 -37.13 14.14 -6.63
N ALA A 400 -36.94 14.74 -7.79
CA ALA A 400 -37.57 16.00 -8.17
C ALA A 400 -39.07 15.87 -8.52
N GLY A 401 -39.61 14.65 -8.62
CA GLY A 401 -40.96 14.41 -9.09
C GLY A 401 -41.19 14.77 -10.58
N ALA A 402 -40.12 14.93 -11.35
CA ALA A 402 -40.17 15.24 -12.77
C ALA A 402 -40.79 14.09 -13.60
N VAL A 403 -40.55 12.87 -13.16
CA VAL A 403 -41.10 11.65 -13.75
C VAL A 403 -41.51 10.65 -12.65
N THR A 404 -42.34 9.70 -13.05
CA THR A 404 -42.65 8.45 -12.35
C THR A 404 -42.29 7.28 -13.25
N PRO A 405 -42.17 6.02 -12.77
CA PRO A 405 -41.89 4.87 -13.62
C PRO A 405 -42.85 4.70 -14.83
N THR A 406 -44.09 5.15 -14.69
CA THR A 406 -45.14 5.04 -15.72
C THR A 406 -45.34 6.30 -16.53
N THR A 407 -44.61 7.38 -16.26
CA THR A 407 -44.70 8.63 -17.02
C THR A 407 -44.38 8.35 -18.50
N PRO A 408 -45.30 8.69 -19.46
CA PRO A 408 -45.00 8.60 -20.87
C PRO A 408 -43.92 9.61 -21.25
N VAL A 409 -42.83 9.14 -21.83
CA VAL A 409 -41.69 9.98 -22.23
C VAL A 409 -41.33 9.72 -23.70
N PRO A 410 -40.93 10.74 -24.47
CA PRO A 410 -40.43 10.54 -25.82
C PRO A 410 -39.04 9.91 -25.81
N CYS A 411 -38.79 8.97 -26.73
CA CYS A 411 -37.48 8.40 -26.98
C CYS A 411 -37.17 8.43 -28.49
N PRO A 412 -37.01 9.63 -29.09
CA PRO A 412 -36.66 9.75 -30.51
C PRO A 412 -35.20 9.31 -30.72
N GLY A 413 -34.84 8.93 -31.96
CA GLY A 413 -33.48 8.51 -32.31
C GLY A 413 -32.41 9.55 -32.04
N THR A 414 -32.75 10.85 -32.19
CA THR A 414 -31.84 11.98 -31.92
C THR A 414 -32.53 13.10 -31.14
N THR A 415 -31.73 13.94 -30.47
CA THR A 415 -32.19 15.19 -29.83
C THR A 415 -31.10 16.26 -29.92
N VAL A 416 -31.48 17.54 -29.90
CA VAL A 416 -30.55 18.67 -30.03
C VAL A 416 -30.58 19.53 -28.77
N VAL A 417 -29.41 19.81 -28.18
CA VAL A 417 -29.24 20.76 -27.08
C VAL A 417 -28.23 21.81 -27.52
N GLU A 418 -28.65 23.08 -27.55
CA GLU A 418 -27.81 24.24 -27.93
C GLU A 418 -27.02 24.02 -29.25
N GLY A 419 -27.66 23.35 -30.23
CA GLY A 419 -27.06 23.09 -31.53
C GLY A 419 -26.17 21.85 -31.63
N ARG A 420 -25.89 21.13 -30.52
CA ARG A 420 -25.25 19.83 -30.52
C ARG A 420 -26.30 18.72 -30.59
N GLU A 421 -26.13 17.84 -31.57
CA GLU A 421 -26.94 16.64 -31.68
C GLU A 421 -26.43 15.54 -30.75
N PHE A 422 -27.33 14.84 -30.10
CA PHE A 422 -27.10 13.63 -29.29
C PHE A 422 -28.01 12.53 -29.83
N GLU A 423 -27.54 11.30 -29.78
CA GLU A 423 -28.28 10.16 -30.34
C GLU A 423 -28.37 8.99 -29.35
N ASN A 424 -29.36 8.14 -29.57
CA ASN A 424 -29.40 6.80 -29.02
C ASN A 424 -28.38 5.91 -29.76
N GLN A 425 -27.94 4.81 -29.15
CA GLN A 425 -27.10 3.84 -29.83
C GLN A 425 -27.83 3.35 -31.12
N ASP A 426 -27.10 3.32 -32.24
CA ASP A 426 -27.67 2.98 -33.55
C ASP A 426 -28.94 3.79 -33.93
N GLN A 427 -29.09 4.95 -33.31
CA GLN A 427 -30.24 5.88 -33.53
C GLN A 427 -31.62 5.23 -33.37
N PHE A 428 -31.73 4.21 -32.48
CA PHE A 428 -33.03 3.58 -32.24
C PHE A 428 -34.08 4.58 -31.74
N ASP A 429 -35.33 4.39 -32.17
CA ASP A 429 -36.48 5.23 -31.83
C ASP A 429 -37.62 4.34 -31.29
N LEU A 430 -38.03 4.59 -30.04
CA LEU A 430 -39.14 3.87 -29.39
C LEU A 430 -40.45 4.63 -29.44
N GLY A 431 -40.47 5.84 -30.03
CA GLY A 431 -41.63 6.73 -29.97
C GLY A 431 -41.87 7.23 -28.54
N THR A 432 -43.09 7.08 -28.06
CA THR A 432 -43.44 7.45 -26.66
C THR A 432 -43.68 6.19 -25.85
N VAL A 433 -42.87 5.99 -24.81
CA VAL A 433 -42.87 4.80 -23.94
C VAL A 433 -42.96 5.19 -22.47
N PRO A 434 -43.30 4.28 -21.54
CA PRO A 434 -43.13 4.51 -20.11
C PRO A 434 -41.68 4.79 -19.76
N PHE A 435 -41.40 5.62 -18.75
CA PHE A 435 -40.03 5.94 -18.31
C PHE A 435 -39.25 4.70 -17.94
N THR A 436 -39.90 3.67 -17.35
CA THR A 436 -39.30 2.35 -17.09
C THR A 436 -38.71 1.70 -18.34
N GLU A 437 -39.43 1.74 -19.47
CA GLU A 437 -38.97 1.17 -20.73
C GLU A 437 -37.81 1.99 -21.32
N ALA A 438 -37.93 3.32 -21.32
CA ALA A 438 -36.82 4.20 -21.72
C ALA A 438 -35.53 3.97 -20.88
N PHE A 439 -35.67 3.68 -19.58
CA PHE A 439 -34.55 3.30 -18.70
C PHE A 439 -34.00 1.92 -19.07
N ALA A 440 -34.86 0.92 -19.27
CA ALA A 440 -34.48 -0.45 -19.58
C ALA A 440 -33.73 -0.56 -20.91
N GLU A 441 -34.18 0.15 -21.94
CA GLU A 441 -33.55 0.23 -23.26
C GLU A 441 -32.42 1.28 -23.32
N SER A 442 -32.17 1.98 -22.21
CA SER A 442 -31.07 2.96 -22.09
C SER A 442 -31.20 4.16 -23.05
N CYS A 443 -32.40 4.69 -23.27
CA CYS A 443 -32.67 5.82 -24.17
C CYS A 443 -31.90 7.09 -23.74
N ASN A 444 -30.87 7.52 -24.50
CA ASN A 444 -30.10 8.73 -24.23
C ASN A 444 -30.97 9.99 -24.36
N THR A 445 -31.75 10.07 -25.44
CA THR A 445 -32.51 11.27 -25.76
C THR A 445 -33.55 11.59 -24.70
N THR A 446 -34.23 10.59 -24.15
CA THR A 446 -35.16 10.74 -23.01
C THR A 446 -34.44 11.33 -21.79
N PHE A 447 -33.29 10.74 -21.40
CA PHE A 447 -32.55 11.16 -20.20
C PHE A 447 -31.99 12.57 -20.36
N ILE A 448 -31.49 12.93 -21.54
CA ILE A 448 -31.02 14.27 -21.84
C ILE A 448 -32.16 15.29 -21.72
N GLN A 449 -33.29 15.05 -22.41
CA GLN A 449 -34.42 15.98 -22.38
C GLN A 449 -34.97 16.18 -20.97
N ALA A 450 -35.17 15.10 -20.22
CA ALA A 450 -35.65 15.17 -18.84
C ALA A 450 -34.65 15.85 -17.88
N ALA A 451 -33.35 15.58 -18.01
CA ALA A 451 -32.34 16.20 -17.17
C ALA A 451 -32.15 17.70 -17.41
N MET A 452 -32.43 18.18 -18.65
CA MET A 452 -32.37 19.62 -18.95
C MET A 452 -33.41 20.43 -18.16
N GLU A 453 -34.52 19.82 -17.75
CA GLU A 453 -35.56 20.45 -16.93
C GLU A 453 -35.22 20.45 -15.41
N LEU A 454 -34.22 19.68 -14.98
CA LEU A 454 -33.75 19.69 -13.57
C LEU A 454 -33.03 21.00 -13.25
N PRO A 455 -33.07 21.46 -11.98
CA PRO A 455 -32.18 22.53 -11.53
C PRO A 455 -30.71 22.22 -11.76
N ASP A 456 -29.90 23.27 -11.92
CA ASP A 456 -28.43 23.10 -11.96
C ASP A 456 -27.94 22.48 -10.64
N GLY A 457 -26.97 21.59 -10.74
CA GLY A 457 -26.45 20.85 -9.59
C GLY A 457 -27.25 19.62 -9.13
N ALA A 458 -28.49 19.41 -9.63
CA ALA A 458 -29.34 18.28 -9.22
C ALA A 458 -28.69 16.90 -9.47
N LEU A 459 -27.95 16.76 -10.56
CA LEU A 459 -27.21 15.52 -10.85
C LEU A 459 -26.09 15.27 -9.82
N ALA A 460 -25.35 16.31 -9.46
CA ALA A 460 -24.29 16.22 -8.44
C ALA A 460 -24.85 15.97 -7.04
N GLU A 461 -26.03 16.54 -6.71
CA GLU A 461 -26.73 16.27 -5.45
C GLU A 461 -27.19 14.81 -5.36
N ALA A 462 -27.80 14.29 -6.42
CA ALA A 462 -28.18 12.87 -6.48
C ALA A 462 -26.95 11.95 -6.40
N ALA A 463 -25.85 12.31 -7.02
CA ALA A 463 -24.58 11.57 -6.95
C ALA A 463 -24.01 11.57 -5.53
N ARG A 464 -23.99 12.72 -4.85
CA ARG A 464 -23.55 12.83 -3.45
C ARG A 464 -24.39 12.02 -2.49
N SER A 465 -25.68 11.81 -2.77
CA SER A 465 -26.51 10.95 -1.93
C SER A 465 -26.03 9.50 -1.88
N TYR A 466 -25.18 9.08 -2.81
CA TYR A 466 -24.51 7.78 -2.86
C TYR A 466 -23.01 7.85 -2.53
N GLY A 467 -22.52 8.98 -2.03
CA GLY A 467 -21.11 9.16 -1.68
C GLY A 467 -20.20 9.51 -2.86
N VAL A 468 -20.77 9.81 -4.05
CA VAL A 468 -19.95 10.27 -5.17
C VAL A 468 -19.39 11.66 -4.89
N GLY A 469 -18.09 11.82 -5.09
CA GLY A 469 -17.34 13.04 -4.77
C GLY A 469 -16.83 13.10 -3.33
N SER A 470 -16.96 12.00 -2.56
CA SER A 470 -16.37 11.90 -1.23
C SER A 470 -14.87 11.62 -1.35
N ASP A 471 -14.11 12.27 -0.45
CA ASP A 471 -12.69 11.98 -0.23
C ASP A 471 -12.61 11.01 0.96
N TRP A 472 -12.59 9.73 0.63
CA TRP A 472 -12.50 8.67 1.62
C TRP A 472 -11.08 8.59 2.16
N GLN A 473 -10.90 8.83 3.46
CA GLN A 473 -9.60 8.60 4.12
C GLN A 473 -9.46 7.11 4.44
N LEU A 474 -8.81 6.38 3.53
CA LEU A 474 -8.67 4.92 3.55
C LEU A 474 -7.20 4.52 3.54
N PRO A 475 -6.86 3.32 4.02
CA PRO A 475 -5.51 2.75 3.88
C PRO A 475 -5.06 2.62 2.41
N VAL A 476 -5.99 2.24 1.51
CA VAL A 476 -5.76 2.21 0.06
C VAL A 476 -6.72 3.18 -0.61
N ASP A 477 -6.19 4.01 -1.50
CA ASP A 477 -6.99 5.06 -2.13
C ASP A 477 -8.12 4.49 -3.01
N VAL A 478 -9.33 4.96 -2.77
CA VAL A 478 -10.51 4.74 -3.61
C VAL A 478 -10.96 6.07 -4.22
N PHE A 479 -10.96 6.15 -5.55
CA PHE A 479 -11.51 7.33 -6.22
C PHE A 479 -13.03 7.37 -6.06
N GLY A 480 -13.52 8.32 -5.26
CA GLY A 480 -14.94 8.50 -4.92
C GLY A 480 -15.81 9.05 -6.05
N GLY A 481 -15.29 9.14 -7.29
CA GLY A 481 -16.03 9.67 -8.42
C GLY A 481 -16.11 11.20 -8.49
N SER A 482 -16.56 11.72 -9.61
CA SER A 482 -16.74 13.16 -9.82
C SER A 482 -17.95 13.45 -10.71
N VAL A 483 -18.87 14.28 -10.21
CA VAL A 483 -20.00 14.82 -10.97
C VAL A 483 -20.04 16.34 -10.77
N PRO A 484 -19.72 17.15 -11.81
CA PRO A 484 -19.68 18.60 -11.67
C PRO A 484 -21.05 19.19 -11.30
N SER A 485 -21.06 20.11 -10.34
CA SER A 485 -22.28 20.77 -9.84
C SER A 485 -22.70 22.00 -10.64
N ASP A 486 -21.81 22.54 -11.48
CA ASP A 486 -21.98 23.78 -12.23
C ASP A 486 -22.20 23.57 -13.73
N SER A 487 -22.48 22.32 -14.15
CA SER A 487 -22.70 21.98 -15.57
C SER A 487 -24.02 22.49 -16.07
N THR A 488 -23.97 23.16 -17.23
CA THR A 488 -25.13 23.72 -17.95
C THR A 488 -25.11 23.31 -19.42
N GLY A 489 -26.17 23.56 -20.15
CA GLY A 489 -26.26 23.37 -21.61
C GLY A 489 -25.83 21.96 -22.06
N THR A 490 -24.99 21.90 -23.10
CA THR A 490 -24.52 20.63 -23.69
C THR A 490 -23.68 19.79 -22.71
N THR A 491 -22.99 20.41 -21.73
CA THR A 491 -22.24 19.70 -20.71
C THR A 491 -23.17 18.97 -19.75
N LYS A 492 -24.25 19.62 -19.29
CA LYS A 492 -25.26 18.99 -18.44
C LYS A 492 -25.96 17.84 -19.18
N ALA A 493 -26.25 18.00 -20.44
CA ALA A 493 -26.83 16.98 -21.31
C ALA A 493 -25.92 15.74 -21.40
N ALA A 494 -24.61 15.93 -21.64
CA ALA A 494 -23.62 14.86 -21.69
C ALA A 494 -23.43 14.18 -20.31
N ASN A 495 -23.36 14.96 -19.24
CA ASN A 495 -23.22 14.45 -17.88
C ASN A 495 -24.43 13.58 -17.46
N ALA A 496 -25.66 13.92 -17.91
CA ALA A 496 -26.87 13.16 -17.60
C ALA A 496 -26.84 11.71 -18.11
N ILE A 497 -26.04 11.43 -19.13
CA ILE A 497 -25.88 10.11 -19.74
C ILE A 497 -24.48 9.50 -19.43
N GLY A 498 -23.72 10.10 -18.48
CA GLY A 498 -22.43 9.61 -18.05
C GLY A 498 -21.29 9.81 -19.03
N GLN A 499 -21.46 10.75 -19.94
CA GLN A 499 -20.44 11.27 -20.83
C GLN A 499 -19.97 12.65 -20.31
N GLY A 500 -19.16 13.34 -21.06
CA GLY A 500 -18.73 14.68 -20.67
C GLY A 500 -17.66 14.69 -19.58
N GLN A 501 -17.98 15.21 -18.41
CA GLN A 501 -17.03 15.44 -17.32
C GLN A 501 -17.25 14.52 -16.10
N VAL A 502 -18.18 13.58 -16.19
CA VAL A 502 -18.46 12.61 -15.12
C VAL A 502 -17.40 11.52 -15.15
N LEU A 503 -16.81 11.24 -13.99
CA LEU A 503 -15.83 10.17 -13.79
C LEU A 503 -16.22 9.29 -12.61
N MET A 504 -15.99 7.98 -12.73
CA MET A 504 -16.25 6.97 -11.71
C MET A 504 -15.12 5.94 -11.70
N SER A 505 -14.81 5.40 -10.50
CA SER A 505 -14.08 4.14 -10.39
C SER A 505 -15.05 2.95 -10.39
N PRO A 506 -14.60 1.74 -10.74
CA PRO A 506 -15.39 0.52 -10.53
C PRO A 506 -15.87 0.37 -9.08
N ALA A 507 -15.01 0.67 -8.10
CA ALA A 507 -15.35 0.62 -6.68
C ALA A 507 -16.49 1.60 -6.34
N GLN A 508 -16.38 2.87 -6.74
CA GLN A 508 -17.42 3.85 -6.45
C GLN A 508 -18.75 3.51 -7.16
N MET A 509 -18.69 2.96 -8.36
CA MET A 509 -19.92 2.52 -9.06
C MET A 509 -20.57 1.31 -8.36
N ALA A 510 -19.77 0.38 -7.79
CA ALA A 510 -20.29 -0.70 -6.97
C ALA A 510 -20.94 -0.18 -5.68
N LEU A 511 -20.37 0.85 -5.04
CA LEU A 511 -20.96 1.52 -3.86
C LEU A 511 -22.27 2.23 -4.19
N VAL A 512 -22.38 2.86 -5.36
CA VAL A 512 -23.64 3.48 -5.83
C VAL A 512 -24.75 2.43 -5.89
N VAL A 513 -24.51 1.30 -6.56
CA VAL A 513 -25.54 0.25 -6.68
C VAL A 513 -25.79 -0.50 -5.37
N ALA A 514 -24.79 -0.57 -4.47
CA ALA A 514 -24.96 -1.04 -3.09
C ALA A 514 -25.90 -0.14 -2.28
N GLY A 515 -25.75 1.18 -2.41
CA GLY A 515 -26.64 2.17 -1.81
C GLY A 515 -28.06 2.09 -2.35
N ILE A 516 -28.23 1.83 -3.65
CA ILE A 516 -29.56 1.57 -4.24
C ILE A 516 -30.16 0.28 -3.69
N ALA A 517 -29.36 -0.79 -3.57
CA ALA A 517 -29.82 -2.08 -3.07
C ALA A 517 -30.29 -2.02 -1.61
N SER A 518 -29.48 -1.44 -0.73
CA SER A 518 -29.78 -1.39 0.72
C SER A 518 -30.71 -0.25 1.12
N GLY A 519 -30.62 0.89 0.42
CA GLY A 519 -31.22 2.17 0.85
C GLY A 519 -30.36 2.93 1.85
N THR A 520 -29.22 2.37 2.24
CA THR A 520 -28.26 2.95 3.17
C THR A 520 -26.89 2.95 2.49
N PRO A 521 -26.53 4.01 1.75
CA PRO A 521 -25.20 4.13 1.17
C PRO A 521 -24.15 4.17 2.28
N ALA A 522 -23.01 3.57 2.04
CA ALA A 522 -21.93 3.46 2.99
C ALA A 522 -20.59 3.82 2.35
N ALA A 523 -19.65 4.28 3.15
CA ALA A 523 -18.25 4.39 2.75
C ALA A 523 -17.63 3.01 2.51
N PRO A 524 -16.61 2.89 1.66
CA PRO A 524 -15.90 1.62 1.47
C PRO A 524 -15.20 1.20 2.77
N VAL A 525 -15.23 -0.11 3.05
CA VAL A 525 -14.54 -0.74 4.19
C VAL A 525 -13.54 -1.74 3.67
N GLU A 526 -12.26 -1.47 3.91
CA GLU A 526 -11.11 -2.27 3.49
C GLU A 526 -10.58 -3.18 4.61
N VAL A 527 -10.64 -2.68 5.84
CA VAL A 527 -10.22 -3.38 7.05
C VAL A 527 -11.42 -3.52 7.96
N SER A 528 -11.69 -4.73 8.44
CA SER A 528 -12.85 -5.03 9.29
C SER A 528 -12.78 -4.23 10.61
N GLY A 529 -13.88 -3.61 10.97
CA GLY A 529 -13.96 -2.78 12.18
C GLY A 529 -13.41 -1.37 12.03
N SER A 530 -12.79 -1.03 10.89
CA SER A 530 -12.44 0.35 10.56
C SER A 530 -13.67 1.09 10.01
N THR A 531 -13.66 2.40 10.16
CA THR A 531 -14.64 3.30 9.52
C THR A 531 -13.88 4.34 8.74
N ALA A 532 -14.20 4.52 7.46
CA ALA A 532 -13.65 5.64 6.71
C ALA A 532 -13.99 6.95 7.43
N ALA A 533 -13.03 7.87 7.48
CA ALA A 533 -13.32 9.21 7.99
C ALA A 533 -14.23 9.93 6.98
N GLY A 534 -15.24 10.62 7.48
CA GLY A 534 -16.20 11.38 6.69
C GLY A 534 -17.64 11.14 7.13
N GLU A 535 -18.54 11.99 6.65
CA GLU A 535 -19.98 11.84 6.91
C GLU A 535 -20.57 10.77 5.96
N ALA A 536 -21.30 9.80 6.55
CA ALA A 536 -21.99 8.80 5.74
C ALA A 536 -23.02 9.48 4.80
N PRO A 537 -23.10 9.06 3.52
CA PRO A 537 -24.04 9.63 2.58
C PRO A 537 -25.50 9.47 3.08
N ALA A 538 -26.31 10.50 2.91
CA ALA A 538 -27.68 10.51 3.44
C ALA A 538 -28.62 9.51 2.75
N GLY A 539 -28.24 9.03 1.58
CA GLY A 539 -29.09 8.20 0.72
C GLY A 539 -30.23 8.99 0.02
N PRO A 540 -30.74 8.46 -1.09
CA PRO A 540 -31.99 8.96 -1.66
C PRO A 540 -33.18 8.53 -0.81
N GLY A 541 -34.28 9.28 -0.90
CA GLY A 541 -35.50 8.93 -0.15
C GLY A 541 -36.07 7.56 -0.57
N GLN A 542 -36.72 6.84 0.36
CA GLN A 542 -37.25 5.49 0.13
C GLN A 542 -38.20 5.42 -1.10
N ALA A 543 -39.02 6.43 -1.32
CA ALA A 543 -39.91 6.48 -2.47
C ALA A 543 -39.18 6.47 -3.83
N VAL A 544 -37.98 7.07 -3.87
CA VAL A 544 -37.12 7.04 -5.07
C VAL A 544 -36.60 5.62 -5.30
N LEU A 545 -36.14 4.95 -4.25
CA LEU A 545 -35.63 3.57 -4.29
C LEU A 545 -36.71 2.58 -4.69
N ASP A 546 -37.94 2.73 -4.15
CA ASP A 546 -39.10 1.88 -4.48
C ASP A 546 -39.49 2.01 -5.96
N ALA A 547 -39.25 3.17 -6.56
CA ALA A 547 -39.44 3.40 -7.99
C ALA A 547 -38.29 2.89 -8.85
N LEU A 548 -37.03 3.12 -8.41
CA LEU A 548 -35.82 2.83 -9.19
C LEU A 548 -35.51 1.32 -9.27
N ARG A 549 -35.60 0.60 -8.15
CA ARG A 549 -35.26 -0.84 -8.08
C ARG A 549 -36.05 -1.68 -9.12
N PRO A 550 -37.38 -1.56 -9.25
CA PRO A 550 -38.10 -2.28 -10.30
C PRO A 550 -37.66 -1.90 -11.72
N MET A 551 -37.28 -0.64 -11.95
CA MET A 551 -36.73 -0.20 -13.26
C MET A 551 -35.39 -0.88 -13.54
N MET A 552 -34.49 -0.97 -12.54
CA MET A 552 -33.22 -1.72 -12.67
C MET A 552 -33.46 -3.23 -12.88
N ARG A 553 -34.52 -3.80 -12.29
CA ARG A 553 -34.91 -5.19 -12.58
C ARG A 553 -35.35 -5.36 -14.03
N GLN A 554 -36.08 -4.39 -14.59
CA GLN A 554 -36.53 -4.43 -15.96
C GLN A 554 -35.39 -4.43 -16.98
N VAL A 555 -34.26 -3.74 -16.70
CA VAL A 555 -33.02 -3.82 -17.51
C VAL A 555 -32.56 -5.26 -17.69
N VAL A 556 -32.69 -6.08 -16.61
CA VAL A 556 -32.26 -7.49 -16.60
C VAL A 556 -33.32 -8.42 -17.16
N LEU A 557 -34.60 -8.09 -17.02
CA LEU A 557 -35.67 -8.99 -17.51
C LEU A 557 -35.89 -8.89 -19.03
N THR A 558 -35.87 -7.68 -19.57
CA THR A 558 -36.23 -7.41 -20.97
C THR A 558 -35.36 -6.39 -21.69
N GLY A 559 -34.50 -5.66 -20.93
CA GLY A 559 -33.66 -4.59 -21.47
C GLY A 559 -32.25 -5.06 -21.82
N THR A 560 -31.31 -4.12 -21.76
CA THR A 560 -29.94 -4.26 -22.25
C THR A 560 -29.06 -5.31 -21.51
N ALA A 561 -29.52 -5.84 -20.38
CA ALA A 561 -28.84 -6.90 -19.62
C ALA A 561 -29.66 -8.20 -19.54
N ALA A 562 -30.52 -8.49 -20.51
CA ALA A 562 -31.41 -9.66 -20.52
C ALA A 562 -30.66 -11.02 -20.44
N ALA A 563 -29.39 -11.06 -20.78
CA ALA A 563 -28.54 -12.24 -20.60
C ALA A 563 -28.41 -12.67 -19.13
N LEU A 564 -28.63 -11.77 -18.16
CA LEU A 564 -28.54 -12.06 -16.72
C LEU A 564 -29.88 -12.50 -16.09
N ALA A 565 -30.96 -12.64 -16.88
CA ALA A 565 -32.32 -12.91 -16.37
C ALA A 565 -32.41 -14.20 -15.52
N ASP A 566 -31.62 -15.22 -15.86
CA ASP A 566 -31.58 -16.53 -15.19
C ASP A 566 -30.56 -16.60 -14.04
N ARG A 567 -29.91 -15.48 -13.68
CA ARG A 567 -28.91 -15.41 -12.59
C ARG A 567 -29.50 -15.02 -11.23
N GLY A 568 -30.78 -15.27 -11.00
CA GLY A 568 -31.49 -14.93 -9.76
C GLY A 568 -32.10 -13.53 -9.79
N GLU A 569 -32.32 -12.94 -8.63
CA GLU A 569 -32.85 -11.58 -8.52
C GLU A 569 -31.75 -10.53 -8.75
N VAL A 570 -31.33 -10.38 -9.99
CA VAL A 570 -30.33 -9.38 -10.41
C VAL A 570 -31.03 -8.11 -10.86
N PHE A 571 -30.48 -6.98 -10.43
CA PHE A 571 -30.89 -5.61 -10.75
C PHE A 571 -29.66 -4.87 -11.27
N GLY A 572 -29.79 -4.05 -12.29
CA GLY A 572 -28.60 -3.35 -12.78
C GLY A 572 -28.85 -2.33 -13.86
N LYS A 573 -27.75 -1.73 -14.32
CA LYS A 573 -27.71 -0.83 -15.45
C LYS A 573 -26.45 -1.06 -16.26
N THR A 574 -26.60 -1.18 -17.57
CA THR A 574 -25.48 -1.23 -18.52
C THR A 574 -24.98 0.16 -18.85
N GLY A 575 -23.72 0.26 -19.22
CA GLY A 575 -23.08 1.48 -19.70
C GLY A 575 -22.20 1.21 -20.90
N THR A 576 -22.23 2.13 -21.86
CA THR A 576 -21.24 2.25 -22.94
C THR A 576 -20.73 3.67 -22.87
N ALA A 577 -19.43 3.84 -22.66
CA ALA A 577 -18.80 5.14 -22.47
C ALA A 577 -17.78 5.38 -23.57
N GLU A 578 -18.08 6.29 -24.48
CA GLU A 578 -17.21 6.67 -25.58
C GLU A 578 -16.02 7.49 -25.08
N TYR A 579 -14.85 7.25 -25.68
CA TYR A 579 -13.62 7.99 -25.40
C TYR A 579 -12.73 8.10 -26.65
N GLY A 580 -11.73 9.00 -26.59
CA GLY A 580 -10.81 9.23 -27.69
C GLY A 580 -11.41 10.03 -28.83
N SER A 581 -10.70 10.11 -29.94
CA SER A 581 -11.03 10.88 -31.14
C SER A 581 -11.21 10.02 -32.40
N ASN A 582 -11.25 8.71 -32.28
CA ASN A 582 -11.47 7.78 -33.39
C ASN A 582 -12.88 7.94 -33.96
N THR A 583 -13.11 7.48 -35.19
CA THR A 583 -14.43 7.47 -35.80
C THR A 583 -14.72 6.08 -36.36
N PRO A 584 -15.65 5.30 -35.78
CA PRO A 584 -16.39 5.59 -34.55
C PRO A 584 -15.45 5.69 -33.32
N PRO A 585 -15.86 6.38 -32.24
CA PRO A 585 -15.07 6.48 -31.02
C PRO A 585 -14.92 5.11 -30.35
N ASP A 586 -13.78 4.93 -29.66
CA ASP A 586 -13.60 3.76 -28.80
C ASP A 586 -14.54 3.85 -27.60
N SER A 587 -14.90 2.72 -26.99
CA SER A 587 -15.82 2.74 -25.85
C SER A 587 -15.44 1.73 -24.78
N HIS A 588 -15.61 2.15 -23.52
CA HIS A 588 -15.62 1.25 -22.36
C HIS A 588 -17.00 0.60 -22.22
N GLY A 589 -17.00 -0.68 -21.83
CA GLY A 589 -18.22 -1.40 -21.47
C GLY A 589 -18.40 -1.47 -19.95
N TRP A 590 -19.58 -1.10 -19.45
CA TRP A 590 -19.94 -1.16 -18.04
C TRP A 590 -21.16 -2.05 -17.79
N PHE A 591 -21.14 -2.73 -16.63
CA PHE A 591 -22.33 -3.22 -15.96
C PHE A 591 -22.22 -2.89 -14.47
N ALA A 592 -23.20 -2.23 -13.89
CA ALA A 592 -23.29 -1.99 -12.45
C ALA A 592 -24.63 -2.49 -11.94
N GLY A 593 -24.59 -3.35 -10.91
CA GLY A 593 -25.80 -3.98 -10.42
C GLY A 593 -25.62 -4.67 -9.07
N TYR A 594 -26.69 -5.29 -8.61
CA TYR A 594 -26.72 -6.06 -7.38
C TYR A 594 -27.61 -7.30 -7.55
N ARG A 595 -27.32 -8.31 -6.73
CA ARG A 595 -28.16 -9.51 -6.60
C ARG A 595 -28.59 -9.64 -5.15
N THR A 596 -29.90 -9.90 -4.95
CA THR A 596 -30.47 -10.22 -3.64
C THR A 596 -30.54 -11.73 -3.44
N GLY A 597 -30.25 -12.20 -2.24
CA GLY A 597 -30.23 -13.61 -1.91
C GLY A 597 -29.02 -14.36 -2.52
N GLY A 598 -29.13 -15.69 -2.61
CA GLY A 598 -28.06 -16.57 -3.06
C GLY A 598 -27.17 -17.06 -1.93
N ALA A 599 -26.22 -17.95 -2.25
CA ALA A 599 -25.35 -18.59 -1.27
C ALA A 599 -24.39 -17.59 -0.58
N THR A 600 -24.05 -16.50 -1.27
CA THR A 600 -23.15 -15.45 -0.78
C THR A 600 -23.87 -14.30 -0.07
N GLY A 601 -25.22 -14.38 0.07
CA GLY A 601 -26.05 -13.27 0.52
C GLY A 601 -26.18 -12.16 -0.53
N ASP A 602 -26.61 -10.98 -0.10
CA ASP A 602 -26.75 -9.82 -1.00
C ASP A 602 -25.36 -9.30 -1.37
N ILE A 603 -25.15 -9.08 -2.67
CA ILE A 603 -23.92 -8.50 -3.22
C ILE A 603 -24.25 -7.40 -4.22
N ALA A 604 -23.46 -6.35 -4.23
CA ALA A 604 -23.47 -5.31 -5.25
C ALA A 604 -22.11 -5.27 -5.94
N PHE A 605 -22.09 -5.03 -7.24
CA PHE A 605 -20.86 -5.11 -8.01
C PHE A 605 -20.88 -4.21 -9.23
N ALA A 606 -19.69 -3.84 -9.69
CA ALA A 606 -19.48 -3.15 -10.95
C ALA A 606 -18.40 -3.85 -11.77
N VAL A 607 -18.67 -4.01 -13.05
CA VAL A 607 -17.74 -4.52 -14.06
C VAL A 607 -17.42 -3.39 -15.04
N LEU A 608 -16.13 -3.20 -15.30
CA LEU A 608 -15.60 -2.34 -16.36
C LEU A 608 -14.74 -3.18 -17.30
N VAL A 609 -15.01 -3.10 -18.60
CA VAL A 609 -14.14 -3.61 -19.67
C VAL A 609 -13.65 -2.41 -20.47
N GLU A 610 -12.35 -2.13 -20.36
CA GLU A 610 -11.72 -1.05 -21.10
C GLU A 610 -11.68 -1.39 -22.61
N GLY A 611 -12.06 -0.46 -23.46
CA GLY A 611 -12.15 -0.74 -24.91
C GLY A 611 -13.18 -1.82 -25.26
N GLY A 612 -14.19 -2.03 -24.42
CA GLY A 612 -15.19 -3.08 -24.56
C GLY A 612 -16.11 -2.97 -25.78
N GLN A 613 -16.06 -1.87 -26.52
CA GLN A 613 -16.87 -1.54 -27.69
C GLN A 613 -18.38 -1.41 -27.38
N SER A 614 -18.87 -2.15 -26.38
CA SER A 614 -20.25 -2.10 -25.90
C SER A 614 -20.34 -2.66 -24.48
N SER A 615 -21.49 -2.47 -23.84
CA SER A 615 -21.79 -3.05 -22.52
C SER A 615 -21.88 -4.58 -22.51
N SER A 616 -22.01 -5.22 -23.69
CA SER A 616 -22.16 -6.69 -23.79
C SER A 616 -20.98 -7.45 -23.17
N ALA A 617 -19.77 -6.92 -23.31
CA ALA A 617 -18.58 -7.51 -22.70
C ALA A 617 -18.66 -7.51 -21.17
N ALA A 618 -19.03 -6.40 -20.56
CA ALA A 618 -19.20 -6.30 -19.12
C ALA A 618 -20.35 -7.17 -18.59
N VAL A 619 -21.43 -7.31 -19.38
CA VAL A 619 -22.55 -8.22 -19.07
C VAL A 619 -22.07 -9.68 -19.12
N ALA A 620 -21.22 -10.06 -20.08
CA ALA A 620 -20.67 -11.42 -20.16
C ALA A 620 -19.77 -11.77 -18.96
N VAL A 621 -18.93 -10.83 -18.51
CA VAL A 621 -18.13 -11.00 -17.29
C VAL A 621 -19.03 -11.11 -16.05
N ALA A 622 -20.07 -10.25 -15.96
CA ALA A 622 -21.07 -10.33 -14.89
C ALA A 622 -21.82 -11.69 -14.87
N ASP A 623 -22.15 -12.23 -16.05
CA ASP A 623 -22.79 -13.54 -16.20
C ASP A 623 -21.91 -14.67 -15.70
N ALA A 624 -20.62 -14.65 -16.08
CA ALA A 624 -19.62 -15.64 -15.61
C ALA A 624 -19.44 -15.56 -14.09
N PHE A 625 -19.30 -14.34 -13.54
CA PHE A 625 -19.16 -14.11 -12.10
C PHE A 625 -20.39 -14.63 -11.32
N LEU A 626 -21.59 -14.18 -11.71
CA LEU A 626 -22.84 -14.56 -11.04
C LEU A 626 -23.10 -16.08 -11.12
N GLY A 627 -22.69 -16.72 -12.24
CA GLY A 627 -22.75 -18.17 -12.40
C GLY A 627 -21.83 -18.93 -11.44
N ALA A 628 -20.68 -18.35 -11.10
CA ALA A 628 -19.70 -18.95 -10.19
C ALA A 628 -20.04 -18.78 -8.70
N VAL A 629 -20.71 -17.68 -8.32
CA VAL A 629 -21.07 -17.43 -6.91
C VAL A 629 -22.46 -17.98 -6.51
N GLY A 630 -23.17 -18.66 -7.40
CA GLY A 630 -24.38 -19.46 -7.12
C GLY A 630 -25.66 -18.63 -7.02
#